data_dc3f09c8d16eb9e5c163b49fed6506c7
#
_entry.id   dc3f09c8d16eb9e5c163b49fed6506c7
#
_cell.length_a   1.000
_cell.length_b   1.000
_cell.length_c   1.000
_cell.angle_alpha   90.00
_cell.angle_beta   90.00
_cell.angle_gamma   90.00
#
_symmetry.space_group_name_H-M   'P 1'
#
loop_
_entity.id
_entity.type
_entity.pdbx_description
1 polymer ?
#
loop_
_entity_poly.entity_id
_entity_poly.type
_entity_poly.pdbx_seq_one_letter_code
_entity_poly.pdbx_strand_id
1 'polypeptide(L)'
;RSSDLAEMVGVAKRDNVIDLGKLEFCVREDLNKVAERRMAVLNPLKVVITNYPEGKTELFTAINNPEDESAGTRQVPFSREIYIERDDFMEVPPKKYYRLSPGTEVRLRYSYLIRCEEVVKDAEGNITELRCTYDPESGNGSSSDGRRVKGVIHWVSAADAIEAEIRLFNPLFKTEDPDDVAEGGSWEDNLNPDSMIVTQ
;
A
#
# COMPACT_ATOMS: atom_id res chain seq x y z
N ARG A 1 23.36 -9.67 10.48
CA ARG A 1 22.42 -9.00 9.53
C ARG A 1 22.79 -7.56 9.24
N SER A 2 23.09 -6.73 10.22
CA SER A 2 23.50 -5.34 9.95
C SER A 2 24.83 -5.24 9.19
N SER A 3 25.79 -6.14 9.48
CA SER A 3 27.05 -6.23 8.74
C SER A 3 26.86 -6.62 7.27
N ASP A 4 25.97 -7.57 7.00
CA ASP A 4 25.69 -8.06 5.65
C ASP A 4 25.01 -6.97 4.82
N LEU A 5 24.08 -6.21 5.41
CA LEU A 5 23.44 -5.08 4.76
C LEU A 5 24.45 -3.95 4.46
N ALA A 6 25.34 -3.63 5.39
CA ALA A 6 26.38 -2.63 5.18
C ALA A 6 27.34 -3.02 4.05
N GLU A 7 27.66 -4.31 3.92
CA GLU A 7 28.47 -4.84 2.83
C GLU A 7 27.75 -4.74 1.48
N MET A 8 26.46 -5.12 1.44
CA MET A 8 25.62 -5.01 0.22
C MET A 8 25.49 -3.56 -0.26
N VAL A 9 25.31 -2.64 0.66
CA VAL A 9 25.23 -1.19 0.35
C VAL A 9 26.58 -0.65 -0.13
N GLY A 10 27.68 -1.23 0.33
CA GLY A 10 29.04 -0.82 -0.04
C GLY A 10 29.62 0.22 0.92
N VAL A 11 29.28 0.12 2.22
CA VAL A 11 29.89 0.96 3.26
C VAL A 11 31.40 0.71 3.29
N ALA A 12 32.19 1.76 3.19
CA ALA A 12 33.65 1.73 3.18
C ALA A 12 34.25 2.46 4.38
N LYS A 13 35.55 2.25 4.64
CA LYS A 13 36.30 2.98 5.67
C LYS A 13 36.61 4.43 5.32
N ARG A 14 36.38 4.83 4.07
CA ARG A 14 36.58 6.18 3.57
C ARG A 14 35.22 6.80 3.29
N ASP A 15 35.14 8.12 3.37
CA ASP A 15 33.95 8.85 3.00
C ASP A 15 33.56 8.55 1.56
N ASN A 16 32.34 8.18 1.35
CA ASN A 16 31.74 7.92 0.06
C ASN A 16 30.27 8.32 0.04
N VAL A 17 29.80 8.71 -1.13
CA VAL A 17 28.39 9.01 -1.36
C VAL A 17 27.72 7.74 -1.89
N ILE A 18 26.61 7.36 -1.24
CA ILE A 18 25.81 6.20 -1.63
C ILE A 18 24.42 6.70 -1.98
N ASP A 19 23.94 6.32 -3.16
CA ASP A 19 22.59 6.63 -3.60
C ASP A 19 21.54 6.00 -2.66
N LEU A 20 20.54 6.79 -2.24
CA LEU A 20 19.45 6.34 -1.35
C LEU A 20 18.71 5.14 -1.94
N GLY A 21 18.48 5.15 -3.26
CA GLY A 21 17.81 4.05 -3.96
C GLY A 21 18.57 2.72 -3.84
N LYS A 22 19.90 2.76 -3.76
CA LYS A 22 20.71 1.56 -3.52
C LYS A 22 20.52 1.02 -2.10
N LEU A 23 20.45 1.89 -1.11
CA LEU A 23 20.14 1.49 0.27
C LEU A 23 18.76 0.86 0.35
N GLU A 24 17.75 1.52 -0.21
CA GLU A 24 16.37 1.01 -0.24
C GLU A 24 16.25 -0.33 -0.97
N PHE A 25 16.98 -0.49 -2.08
CA PHE A 25 17.05 -1.77 -2.79
C PHE A 25 17.60 -2.88 -1.91
N CYS A 26 18.74 -2.66 -1.25
CA CYS A 26 19.37 -3.64 -0.38
C CYS A 26 18.48 -4.02 0.82
N VAL A 27 17.82 -3.02 1.44
CA VAL A 27 16.84 -3.25 2.52
C VAL A 27 15.66 -4.07 2.03
N ARG A 28 15.14 -3.76 0.83
CA ARG A 28 14.03 -4.50 0.24
C ARG A 28 14.38 -5.95 -0.07
N GLU A 29 15.57 -6.18 -0.60
CA GLU A 29 16.08 -7.53 -0.88
C GLU A 29 16.24 -8.40 0.39
N ASP A 30 16.70 -7.80 1.49
CA ASP A 30 16.77 -8.50 2.78
C ASP A 30 15.37 -8.77 3.35
N LEU A 31 14.51 -7.76 3.37
CA LEU A 31 13.15 -7.87 3.90
C LEU A 31 12.28 -8.84 3.09
N ASN A 32 12.47 -8.90 1.77
CA ASN A 32 11.74 -9.83 0.91
C ASN A 32 11.91 -11.30 1.35
N LYS A 33 13.05 -11.65 1.89
CA LYS A 33 13.36 -13.01 2.34
C LYS A 33 12.77 -13.36 3.71
N VAL A 34 12.65 -12.35 4.60
CA VAL A 34 12.39 -12.60 6.02
C VAL A 34 11.15 -11.95 6.59
N ALA A 35 10.61 -10.92 5.92
CA ALA A 35 9.49 -10.16 6.43
C ALA A 35 8.15 -10.76 6.02
N GLU A 36 7.24 -10.86 6.97
CA GLU A 36 5.85 -11.21 6.67
C GLU A 36 5.16 -10.07 5.90
N ARG A 37 4.35 -10.45 4.92
CA ARG A 37 3.53 -9.49 4.15
C ARG A 37 2.26 -9.16 4.91
N ARG A 38 2.04 -7.89 5.17
CA ARG A 38 0.79 -7.38 5.75
C ARG A 38 0.14 -6.42 4.75
N MET A 39 -1.19 -6.31 4.82
CA MET A 39 -1.92 -5.27 4.11
C MET A 39 -2.07 -4.08 5.05
N ALA A 40 -1.70 -2.91 4.56
CA ALA A 40 -1.86 -1.63 5.24
C ALA A 40 -2.40 -0.61 4.25
N VAL A 41 -3.24 0.31 4.70
CA VAL A 41 -3.80 1.40 3.91
C VAL A 41 -3.35 2.70 4.56
N LEU A 42 -2.59 3.50 3.81
CA LEU A 42 -1.97 4.72 4.32
C LEU A 42 -2.88 5.95 4.14
N ASN A 43 -3.57 6.02 3.02
CA ASN A 43 -4.51 7.09 2.70
C ASN A 43 -5.89 6.47 2.41
N PRO A 44 -6.70 6.21 3.45
CA PRO A 44 -7.88 5.39 3.33
C PRO A 44 -9.00 6.05 2.51
N LEU A 45 -9.60 5.27 1.62
CA LEU A 45 -10.87 5.55 0.99
C LEU A 45 -11.85 4.44 1.36
N LYS A 46 -12.97 4.82 1.95
CA LYS A 46 -14.01 3.89 2.38
C LYS A 46 -14.71 3.27 1.17
N VAL A 47 -14.91 1.95 1.23
CA VAL A 47 -15.70 1.19 0.25
C VAL A 47 -16.78 0.41 0.99
N VAL A 48 -18.03 0.58 0.59
CA VAL A 48 -19.17 -0.18 1.09
C VAL A 48 -19.61 -1.18 0.03
N ILE A 49 -19.59 -2.47 0.39
CA ILE A 49 -20.04 -3.56 -0.49
C ILE A 49 -21.55 -3.74 -0.30
N THR A 50 -22.34 -3.12 -1.16
CA THR A 50 -23.79 -2.94 -0.97
C THR A 50 -24.57 -4.26 -0.97
N ASN A 51 -24.14 -5.25 -1.71
CA ASN A 51 -24.75 -6.58 -1.78
C ASN A 51 -24.12 -7.61 -0.83
N TYR A 52 -23.18 -7.21 0.05
CA TYR A 52 -22.64 -8.08 1.09
C TYR A 52 -23.53 -8.01 2.35
N PRO A 53 -23.85 -9.16 2.98
CA PRO A 53 -24.74 -9.18 4.14
C PRO A 53 -24.21 -8.37 5.31
N GLU A 54 -25.09 -7.62 5.97
CA GLU A 54 -24.74 -6.86 7.18
C GLU A 54 -24.34 -7.79 8.32
N GLY A 55 -23.33 -7.40 9.08
CA GLY A 55 -22.83 -8.16 10.22
C GLY A 55 -22.10 -9.46 9.88
N LYS A 56 -22.01 -9.83 8.60
CA LYS A 56 -21.26 -11.00 8.17
C LYS A 56 -19.77 -10.66 8.12
N THR A 57 -18.94 -11.56 8.66
CA THR A 57 -17.49 -11.56 8.48
C THR A 57 -17.06 -12.91 7.93
N GLU A 58 -16.20 -12.90 6.92
CA GLU A 58 -15.56 -14.10 6.36
C GLU A 58 -14.06 -14.01 6.51
N LEU A 59 -13.41 -15.16 6.62
CA LEU A 59 -11.97 -15.24 6.76
C LEU A 59 -11.34 -15.75 5.46
N PHE A 60 -10.43 -14.97 4.89
CA PHE A 60 -9.65 -15.36 3.73
C PHE A 60 -8.23 -15.72 4.12
N THR A 61 -7.69 -16.75 3.48
CA THR A 61 -6.32 -17.17 3.70
C THR A 61 -5.35 -16.33 2.89
N ALA A 62 -4.42 -15.68 3.56
CA ALA A 62 -3.36 -14.88 2.96
C ALA A 62 -1.98 -15.50 3.25
N ILE A 63 -1.10 -15.49 2.25
CA ILE A 63 0.28 -15.97 2.37
C ILE A 63 1.09 -14.97 3.19
N ASN A 64 1.86 -15.45 4.17
CA ASN A 64 2.72 -14.61 5.00
C ASN A 64 3.97 -14.13 4.24
N ASN A 65 4.62 -15.04 3.53
CA ASN A 65 5.74 -14.69 2.65
C ASN A 65 5.69 -15.54 1.36
N PRO A 66 5.53 -14.94 0.18
CA PRO A 66 5.48 -15.69 -1.07
C PRO A 66 6.83 -16.32 -1.48
N GLU A 67 7.94 -15.87 -0.88
CA GLU A 67 9.29 -16.42 -1.12
C GLU A 67 9.71 -17.49 -0.10
N ASP A 68 8.91 -17.68 0.94
CA ASP A 68 9.15 -18.68 2.00
C ASP A 68 7.85 -19.38 2.37
N GLU A 69 7.62 -20.57 1.81
CA GLU A 69 6.44 -21.38 2.12
C GLU A 69 6.36 -21.77 3.60
N SER A 70 7.51 -21.87 4.29
CA SER A 70 7.57 -22.23 5.72
C SER A 70 7.00 -21.13 6.62
N ALA A 71 6.92 -19.89 6.14
CA ALA A 71 6.28 -18.78 6.86
C ALA A 71 4.75 -18.97 6.99
N GLY A 72 4.16 -19.91 6.25
CA GLY A 72 2.75 -20.29 6.35
C GLY A 72 1.79 -19.21 5.90
N THR A 73 0.58 -19.26 6.44
CA THR A 73 -0.53 -18.40 6.08
C THR A 73 -1.19 -17.79 7.31
N ARG A 74 -2.00 -16.77 7.10
CA ARG A 74 -2.86 -16.17 8.12
C ARG A 74 -4.28 -16.00 7.61
N GLN A 75 -5.22 -15.82 8.53
CA GLN A 75 -6.59 -15.45 8.21
C GLN A 75 -6.73 -13.93 8.18
N VAL A 76 -7.39 -13.43 7.13
CA VAL A 76 -7.69 -12.00 6.95
C VAL A 76 -9.21 -11.84 6.95
N PRO A 77 -9.78 -11.09 7.90
CA PRO A 77 -11.21 -10.88 7.96
C PRO A 77 -11.69 -9.95 6.83
N PHE A 78 -12.83 -10.28 6.25
CA PHE A 78 -13.52 -9.49 5.24
C PHE A 78 -14.91 -9.13 5.73
N SER A 79 -15.28 -7.89 5.65
CA SER A 79 -16.56 -7.34 6.07
C SER A 79 -17.21 -6.50 4.95
N ARG A 80 -18.44 -6.06 5.18
CA ARG A 80 -19.18 -5.20 4.26
C ARG A 80 -18.49 -3.87 3.98
N GLU A 81 -17.84 -3.31 5.00
CA GLU A 81 -17.09 -2.06 4.90
C GLU A 81 -15.59 -2.36 4.93
N ILE A 82 -14.87 -1.81 3.97
CA ILE A 82 -13.43 -1.95 3.85
C ILE A 82 -12.79 -0.60 3.53
N TYR A 83 -11.49 -0.49 3.71
CA TYR A 83 -10.68 0.61 3.21
C TYR A 83 -9.73 0.13 2.14
N ILE A 84 -9.55 0.95 1.11
CA ILE A 84 -8.55 0.81 0.06
C ILE A 84 -7.65 2.04 0.03
N GLU A 85 -6.50 1.98 -0.63
CA GLU A 85 -5.74 3.19 -0.92
C GLU A 85 -6.53 4.13 -1.82
N ARG A 86 -6.52 5.42 -1.49
CA ARG A 86 -7.18 6.45 -2.32
C ARG A 86 -6.63 6.47 -3.74
N ASP A 87 -5.34 6.21 -3.91
CA ASP A 87 -4.66 6.15 -5.22
C ASP A 87 -5.05 4.92 -6.05
N ASP A 88 -5.70 3.93 -5.43
CA ASP A 88 -6.28 2.77 -6.13
C ASP A 88 -7.65 3.08 -6.76
N PHE A 89 -8.14 4.32 -6.62
CA PHE A 89 -9.38 4.78 -7.26
C PHE A 89 -9.16 6.05 -8.09
N MET A 90 -9.76 6.10 -9.28
CA MET A 90 -9.80 7.30 -10.12
C MET A 90 -11.13 7.39 -10.83
N GLU A 91 -11.81 8.55 -10.68
CA GLU A 91 -13.13 8.76 -11.28
C GLU A 91 -13.07 8.86 -12.81
N VAL A 92 -12.05 9.52 -13.34
CA VAL A 92 -11.80 9.67 -14.78
C VAL A 92 -10.41 9.09 -15.10
N PRO A 93 -10.31 7.76 -15.28
CA PRO A 93 -9.03 7.12 -15.45
C PRO A 93 -8.42 7.33 -16.85
N PRO A 94 -7.09 7.42 -16.97
CA PRO A 94 -6.40 7.38 -18.26
C PRO A 94 -6.49 5.97 -18.90
N LYS A 95 -6.12 5.90 -20.17
CA LYS A 95 -5.99 4.59 -20.86
C LYS A 95 -5.00 3.69 -20.11
N LYS A 96 -5.34 2.40 -19.98
CA LYS A 96 -4.53 1.37 -19.27
C LYS A 96 -4.45 1.56 -17.74
N TYR A 97 -5.40 2.24 -17.14
CA TYR A 97 -5.55 2.26 -15.70
C TYR A 97 -6.19 0.94 -15.23
N TYR A 98 -5.43 0.12 -14.51
CA TYR A 98 -5.87 -1.19 -14.02
C TYR A 98 -6.17 -1.18 -12.53
N ARG A 99 -6.82 -0.13 -12.06
CA ARG A 99 -7.32 0.06 -10.70
C ARG A 99 -8.82 0.30 -10.75
N LEU A 100 -9.42 0.62 -9.60
CA LEU A 100 -10.86 0.82 -9.48
C LEU A 100 -11.28 2.17 -10.10
N SER A 101 -12.35 2.15 -10.86
CA SER A 101 -13.03 3.34 -11.39
C SER A 101 -14.51 3.05 -11.58
N PRO A 102 -15.38 4.06 -11.77
CA PRO A 102 -16.80 3.83 -11.98
C PRO A 102 -17.10 2.79 -13.08
N GLY A 103 -17.91 1.81 -12.76
CA GLY A 103 -18.30 0.73 -13.66
C GLY A 103 -17.22 -0.32 -13.96
N THR A 104 -16.03 -0.25 -13.36
CA THR A 104 -14.96 -1.23 -13.57
C THR A 104 -14.81 -2.19 -12.41
N GLU A 105 -14.20 -3.34 -12.70
CA GLU A 105 -13.93 -4.38 -11.72
C GLU A 105 -12.45 -4.45 -11.36
N VAL A 106 -12.19 -4.72 -10.09
CA VAL A 106 -10.86 -5.09 -9.59
C VAL A 106 -10.97 -6.28 -8.65
N ARG A 107 -9.86 -6.96 -8.46
CA ARG A 107 -9.71 -7.99 -7.45
C ARG A 107 -9.21 -7.38 -6.15
N LEU A 108 -9.90 -7.66 -5.09
CA LEU A 108 -9.37 -7.49 -3.74
C LEU A 108 -8.41 -8.64 -3.44
N ARG A 109 -7.18 -8.33 -3.08
CA ARG A 109 -6.13 -9.33 -2.86
C ARG A 109 -6.61 -10.41 -1.87
N TYR A 110 -6.50 -11.67 -2.24
CA TYR A 110 -6.96 -12.86 -1.51
C TYR A 110 -8.48 -13.03 -1.38
N SER A 111 -9.31 -12.13 -1.90
CA SER A 111 -10.75 -12.20 -1.74
C SER A 111 -11.51 -11.99 -3.05
N TYR A 112 -12.60 -11.28 -3.03
CA TYR A 112 -13.55 -11.14 -4.10
C TYR A 112 -13.14 -10.18 -5.22
N LEU A 113 -13.82 -10.30 -6.36
CA LEU A 113 -13.95 -9.23 -7.35
C LEU A 113 -15.01 -8.24 -6.85
N ILE A 114 -14.69 -6.96 -6.97
CA ILE A 114 -15.64 -5.88 -6.70
C ILE A 114 -15.77 -4.97 -7.91
N ARG A 115 -16.94 -4.36 -8.06
CA ARG A 115 -17.25 -3.36 -9.09
C ARG A 115 -17.76 -2.10 -8.44
N CYS A 116 -17.22 -0.94 -8.85
CA CYS A 116 -17.70 0.36 -8.38
C CYS A 116 -18.98 0.76 -9.12
N GLU A 117 -20.07 0.93 -8.38
CA GLU A 117 -21.36 1.33 -8.92
C GLU A 117 -21.65 2.81 -8.69
N GLU A 118 -21.23 3.38 -7.55
CA GLU A 118 -21.53 4.74 -7.17
C GLU A 118 -20.35 5.38 -6.44
N VAL A 119 -20.15 6.67 -6.67
CA VAL A 119 -19.15 7.52 -5.99
C VAL A 119 -19.88 8.53 -5.13
N VAL A 120 -19.65 8.49 -3.83
CA VAL A 120 -20.24 9.42 -2.86
C VAL A 120 -19.25 10.55 -2.59
N LYS A 121 -19.74 11.80 -2.64
CA LYS A 121 -18.94 13.00 -2.42
C LYS A 121 -19.54 13.86 -1.32
N ASP A 122 -18.68 14.63 -0.66
CA ASP A 122 -19.09 15.69 0.26
C ASP A 122 -19.59 16.95 -0.50
N ALA A 123 -19.96 17.97 0.28
CA ALA A 123 -20.43 19.23 -0.27
C ALA A 123 -19.36 20.02 -1.06
N GLU A 124 -18.10 19.76 -0.77
CA GLU A 124 -16.92 20.33 -1.42
C GLU A 124 -16.51 19.56 -2.70
N GLY A 125 -17.15 18.41 -2.95
CA GLY A 125 -16.88 17.56 -4.11
C GLY A 125 -15.76 16.53 -3.90
N ASN A 126 -15.24 16.38 -2.69
CA ASN A 126 -14.26 15.36 -2.37
C ASN A 126 -14.94 13.98 -2.25
N ILE A 127 -14.26 12.96 -2.75
CA ILE A 127 -14.75 11.57 -2.66
C ILE A 127 -14.58 11.08 -1.23
N THR A 128 -15.68 10.70 -0.60
CA THR A 128 -15.73 10.21 0.79
C THR A 128 -15.96 8.70 0.89
N GLU A 129 -16.73 8.14 -0.05
CA GLU A 129 -17.11 6.73 -0.03
C GLU A 129 -17.33 6.21 -1.45
N LEU A 130 -17.02 4.94 -1.68
CA LEU A 130 -17.41 4.21 -2.89
C LEU A 130 -18.44 3.15 -2.52
N ARG A 131 -19.48 3.02 -3.34
CA ARG A 131 -20.44 1.92 -3.24
C ARG A 131 -20.16 0.92 -4.33
N CYS A 132 -19.82 -0.29 -3.90
CA CYS A 132 -19.42 -1.37 -4.79
C CYS A 132 -20.33 -2.57 -4.61
N THR A 133 -20.41 -3.40 -5.64
CA THR A 133 -20.95 -4.76 -5.55
C THR A 133 -19.80 -5.77 -5.60
N TYR A 134 -19.97 -6.93 -4.98
CA TYR A 134 -19.02 -8.03 -5.11
C TYR A 134 -19.62 -9.19 -5.88
N ASP A 135 -18.77 -10.00 -6.49
CA ASP A 135 -19.13 -11.26 -7.14
C ASP A 135 -18.96 -12.41 -6.12
N PRO A 136 -20.05 -12.99 -5.59
CA PRO A 136 -19.98 -14.02 -4.55
C PRO A 136 -19.22 -15.29 -4.95
N GLU A 137 -19.16 -15.59 -6.25
CA GLU A 137 -18.51 -16.78 -6.76
C GLU A 137 -17.01 -16.58 -7.00
N SER A 138 -16.50 -15.35 -6.83
CA SER A 138 -15.10 -14.99 -7.11
C SER A 138 -14.16 -15.12 -5.91
N GLY A 139 -14.61 -15.66 -4.78
CA GLY A 139 -13.86 -15.68 -3.50
C GLY A 139 -12.52 -16.42 -3.52
N ASN A 140 -12.28 -17.28 -4.52
CA ASN A 140 -11.01 -18.01 -4.70
C ASN A 140 -10.07 -17.32 -5.70
N GLY A 141 -10.36 -16.09 -6.05
CA GLY A 141 -9.55 -15.36 -6.97
C GLY A 141 -9.80 -15.60 -8.45
N SER A 142 -10.79 -16.39 -8.82
CA SER A 142 -11.23 -16.60 -10.21
C SER A 142 -12.66 -16.12 -10.39
N SER A 143 -12.98 -15.54 -11.54
CA SER A 143 -14.38 -15.30 -11.88
C SER A 143 -15.06 -16.61 -12.32
N SER A 144 -16.33 -16.80 -11.98
CA SER A 144 -17.11 -17.99 -12.35
C SER A 144 -17.27 -18.13 -13.88
N ASP A 145 -17.29 -17.02 -14.59
CA ASP A 145 -17.46 -16.96 -16.05
C ASP A 145 -16.13 -16.91 -16.82
N GLY A 146 -14.99 -17.05 -16.15
CA GLY A 146 -13.66 -17.07 -16.77
C GLY A 146 -13.16 -15.71 -17.27
N ARG A 147 -13.87 -14.58 -16.97
CA ARG A 147 -13.39 -13.24 -17.34
C ARG A 147 -12.10 -12.92 -16.62
N ARG A 148 -11.18 -12.24 -17.29
CA ARG A 148 -9.89 -11.86 -16.74
C ARG A 148 -9.93 -10.42 -16.21
N VAL A 149 -9.90 -10.27 -14.90
CA VAL A 149 -9.72 -8.97 -14.23
C VAL A 149 -8.24 -8.74 -13.99
N LYS A 150 -7.69 -7.64 -14.55
CA LYS A 150 -6.25 -7.35 -14.50
C LYS A 150 -5.82 -6.66 -13.21
N GLY A 151 -6.69 -5.82 -12.64
CA GLY A 151 -6.40 -5.03 -11.45
C GLY A 151 -6.48 -5.88 -10.19
N VAL A 152 -5.44 -5.81 -9.35
CA VAL A 152 -5.44 -6.35 -7.98
C VAL A 152 -5.05 -5.22 -7.04
N ILE A 153 -5.89 -4.94 -6.06
CA ILE A 153 -5.65 -3.93 -5.04
C ILE A 153 -5.64 -4.57 -3.65
N HIS A 154 -4.92 -3.97 -2.71
CA HIS A 154 -4.98 -4.39 -1.31
C HIS A 154 -6.06 -3.61 -0.56
N TRP A 155 -6.42 -4.09 0.60
CA TRP A 155 -7.53 -3.58 1.38
C TRP A 155 -7.42 -4.02 2.83
N VAL A 156 -8.17 -3.37 3.72
CA VAL A 156 -8.35 -3.80 5.12
C VAL A 156 -9.84 -3.73 5.49
N SER A 157 -10.28 -4.67 6.34
CA SER A 157 -11.64 -4.63 6.91
C SER A 157 -11.78 -3.42 7.83
N ALA A 158 -12.83 -2.62 7.67
CA ALA A 158 -13.07 -1.47 8.54
C ALA A 158 -13.37 -1.87 10.00
N ALA A 159 -13.93 -3.07 10.20
CA ALA A 159 -14.27 -3.57 11.54
C ALA A 159 -13.07 -4.15 12.29
N ASP A 160 -12.06 -4.64 11.57
CA ASP A 160 -10.96 -5.43 12.16
C ASP A 160 -9.58 -4.76 11.96
N ALA A 161 -9.51 -3.67 11.20
CA ALA A 161 -8.27 -2.91 11.01
C ALA A 161 -7.83 -2.26 12.32
N ILE A 162 -6.52 -2.23 12.52
CA ILE A 162 -5.88 -1.57 13.66
C ILE A 162 -5.26 -0.27 13.16
N GLU A 163 -5.58 0.83 13.82
CA GLU A 163 -4.92 2.11 13.57
C GLU A 163 -3.46 2.03 13.99
N ALA A 164 -2.58 2.60 13.19
CA ALA A 164 -1.15 2.58 13.43
C ALA A 164 -0.52 3.92 13.08
N GLU A 165 0.43 4.37 13.90
CA GLU A 165 1.29 5.49 13.55
C GLU A 165 2.18 5.10 12.36
N ILE A 166 2.18 5.94 11.33
CA ILE A 166 2.97 5.74 10.13
C ILE A 166 4.03 6.84 10.05
N ARG A 167 5.29 6.45 9.89
CA ARG A 167 6.42 7.35 9.69
C ARG A 167 6.93 7.20 8.26
N LEU A 168 6.72 8.24 7.46
CA LEU A 168 7.23 8.32 6.10
C LEU A 168 8.55 9.06 6.12
N PHE A 169 9.61 8.41 5.67
CA PHE A 169 10.95 8.98 5.62
C PHE A 169 11.26 9.49 4.21
N ASN A 170 11.71 10.72 4.13
CA ASN A 170 12.27 11.38 2.95
C ASN A 170 13.78 11.61 3.14
N PRO A 171 14.50 12.04 2.10
CA PRO A 171 15.90 12.42 2.26
C PRO A 171 16.10 13.43 3.40
N LEU A 172 17.12 13.21 4.23
CA LEU A 172 17.43 14.06 5.38
C LEU A 172 17.83 15.48 4.95
N PHE A 173 18.46 15.60 3.79
CA PHE A 173 18.92 16.87 3.25
C PHE A 173 18.13 17.25 1.98
N LYS A 174 18.01 18.54 1.72
CA LYS A 174 17.38 19.11 0.52
C LYS A 174 18.27 18.97 -0.73
N THR A 175 19.58 18.83 -0.54
CA THR A 175 20.61 18.76 -1.57
C THR A 175 21.35 17.42 -1.51
N GLU A 176 21.97 17.02 -2.62
CA GLU A 176 22.79 15.81 -2.67
C GLU A 176 24.07 15.93 -1.83
N ASP A 177 24.65 17.13 -1.76
CA ASP A 177 25.78 17.46 -0.93
C ASP A 177 25.34 18.37 0.24
N PRO A 178 25.33 17.86 1.49
CA PRO A 178 24.93 18.64 2.64
C PRO A 178 25.83 19.86 2.92
N ASP A 179 27.10 19.81 2.51
CA ASP A 179 28.07 20.86 2.73
C ASP A 179 28.04 21.95 1.64
N ASP A 180 27.24 21.78 0.58
CA ASP A 180 26.99 22.82 -0.44
C ASP A 180 26.05 23.89 0.14
N VAL A 181 26.62 24.76 0.97
CA VAL A 181 25.96 25.87 1.67
C VAL A 181 26.53 27.22 1.25
N ALA A 182 25.76 28.29 1.43
CA ALA A 182 26.22 29.65 1.20
C ALA A 182 27.39 29.99 2.17
N GLU A 183 28.23 30.98 1.79
CA GLU A 183 29.34 31.43 2.60
C GLU A 183 28.89 31.83 4.02
N GLY A 184 29.45 31.21 5.05
CA GLY A 184 29.07 31.37 6.43
C GLY A 184 27.90 30.53 6.93
N GLY A 185 27.30 29.70 6.05
CA GLY A 185 26.26 28.74 6.41
C GLY A 185 26.82 27.43 7.01
N SER A 186 25.90 26.58 7.43
CA SER A 186 26.19 25.26 8.01
C SER A 186 25.37 24.20 7.26
N TRP A 187 25.83 22.94 7.25
CA TRP A 187 25.09 21.80 6.71
C TRP A 187 23.67 21.68 7.28
N GLU A 188 23.44 22.19 8.49
CA GLU A 188 22.12 22.24 9.13
C GLU A 188 21.09 23.06 8.35
N ASP A 189 21.55 24.05 7.55
CA ASP A 189 20.68 24.87 6.69
C ASP A 189 20.08 24.05 5.55
N ASN A 190 20.72 22.94 5.19
CA ASN A 190 20.28 22.00 4.18
C ASN A 190 19.38 20.88 4.73
N LEU A 191 19.09 20.87 6.04
CA LEU A 191 18.14 19.89 6.61
C LEU A 191 16.76 20.03 5.95
N ASN A 192 16.19 18.89 5.59
CA ASN A 192 14.83 18.81 5.09
C ASN A 192 13.85 18.74 6.27
N PRO A 193 13.01 19.76 6.49
CA PRO A 193 12.02 19.75 7.56
C PRO A 193 11.00 18.61 7.41
N ASP A 194 10.77 18.15 6.17
CA ASP A 194 9.87 17.05 5.85
C ASP A 194 10.59 15.70 5.73
N SER A 195 11.80 15.59 6.30
CA SER A 195 12.57 14.32 6.28
C SER A 195 11.86 13.16 6.98
N MET A 196 10.95 13.46 7.90
CA MET A 196 10.06 12.49 8.51
C MET A 196 8.66 13.09 8.67
N ILE A 197 7.67 12.47 8.02
CA ILE A 197 6.26 12.82 8.16
C ILE A 197 5.60 11.74 9.01
N VAL A 198 4.89 12.15 10.07
CA VAL A 198 4.11 11.24 10.92
C VAL A 198 2.63 11.43 10.60
N THR A 199 1.93 10.33 10.32
CA THR A 199 0.48 10.30 10.08
C THR A 199 -0.15 9.10 10.77
N GLN A 200 -1.46 9.14 10.94
CA GLN A 200 -2.29 8.06 11.49
C GLN A 200 -3.35 7.64 10.48
#